data_d6995dc5db78fb1262c7897cd6c1f0ed
#
_entry.id   d6995dc5db78fb1262c7897cd6c1f0ed
#
_cell.length_a   1.000
_cell.length_b   1.000
_cell.length_c   1.000
_cell.angle_alpha   90.00
_cell.angle_beta   90.00
_cell.angle_gamma   90.00
#
_symmetry.space_group_name_H-M   'P 1'
#
loop_
_entity.id
_entity.type
_entity.pdbx_description
1 polymer ?
#
loop_
_entity_poly.entity_id
_entity_poly.type
_entity_poly.pdbx_seq_one_letter_code
_entity_poly.pdbx_strand_id
1 'polypeptide(L)'
;MKRLLLLIIILLLVCVGVVMVLSRSSNIINPLSRPSLVYDLSAILEKNGLVFTTPIIKDGSIMASISGILVSFSTQKDFLAQVRALQLVLPKVKMDGNRVSQIDLRFDKVVIKYAER
;
A
#
# COMPACT_ATOMS: atom_id res chain seq x y z
N MET A 1 -26.50 48.67 16.53
CA MET A 1 -25.33 48.32 15.74
C MET A 1 -24.42 47.30 16.42
N LYS A 2 -24.15 47.42 17.72
CA LYS A 2 -23.32 46.43 18.43
C LYS A 2 -23.90 44.99 18.39
N ARG A 3 -25.21 44.84 18.49
CA ARG A 3 -25.87 43.51 18.42
C ARG A 3 -25.79 42.88 17.02
N LEU A 4 -25.90 43.71 15.97
CA LEU A 4 -25.77 43.21 14.60
C LEU A 4 -24.35 42.75 14.30
N LEU A 5 -23.36 43.52 14.77
CA LEU A 5 -21.93 43.15 14.60
C LEU A 5 -21.58 41.85 15.33
N LEU A 6 -22.16 41.67 16.52
CA LEU A 6 -21.97 40.46 17.32
C LEU A 6 -22.58 39.22 16.65
N LEU A 7 -23.78 39.39 16.03
CA LEU A 7 -24.41 38.32 15.25
C LEU A 7 -23.58 37.93 14.02
N ILE A 8 -23.00 38.90 13.33
CA ILE A 8 -22.15 38.64 12.16
C ILE A 8 -20.89 37.88 12.58
N ILE A 9 -20.27 38.25 13.69
CA ILE A 9 -19.09 37.55 14.22
C ILE A 9 -19.41 36.11 14.59
N ILE A 10 -20.53 35.86 15.26
CA ILE A 10 -20.99 34.53 15.64
C ILE A 10 -21.24 33.67 14.37
N LEU A 11 -21.93 34.26 13.38
CA LEU A 11 -22.21 33.57 12.12
C LEU A 11 -20.91 33.19 11.39
N LEU A 12 -19.94 34.08 11.39
CA LEU A 12 -18.63 33.86 10.76
C LEU A 12 -17.83 32.75 11.45
N LEU A 13 -17.87 32.72 12.80
CA LEU A 13 -17.24 31.66 13.60
C LEU A 13 -17.88 30.29 13.34
N VAL A 14 -19.21 30.22 13.21
CA VAL A 14 -19.93 29.00 12.90
C VAL A 14 -19.57 28.51 11.50
N CYS A 15 -19.50 29.39 10.51
CA CYS A 15 -19.09 29.04 9.15
C CYS A 15 -17.66 28.47 9.11
N VAL A 16 -16.72 29.10 9.81
CA VAL A 16 -15.33 28.58 9.90
C VAL A 16 -15.28 27.22 10.58
N GLY A 17 -16.05 27.03 11.64
CA GLY A 17 -16.15 25.75 12.33
C GLY A 17 -16.69 24.64 11.43
N VAL A 18 -17.74 24.92 10.67
CA VAL A 18 -18.33 23.95 9.72
C VAL A 18 -17.35 23.61 8.61
N VAL A 19 -16.66 24.60 8.04
CA VAL A 19 -15.62 24.35 7.01
C VAL A 19 -14.48 23.49 7.56
N MET A 20 -14.05 23.75 8.79
CA MET A 20 -13.00 22.94 9.44
C MET A 20 -13.44 21.49 9.66
N VAL A 21 -14.67 21.27 10.10
CA VAL A 21 -15.21 19.91 10.29
C VAL A 21 -15.38 19.20 8.95
N LEU A 22 -15.88 19.87 7.92
CA LEU A 22 -16.02 19.31 6.58
C LEU A 22 -14.66 19.00 5.94
N SER A 23 -13.67 19.84 6.16
CA SER A 23 -12.29 19.58 5.70
C SER A 23 -11.67 18.37 6.38
N ARG A 24 -11.97 18.15 7.65
CA ARG A 24 -11.53 16.94 8.36
C ARG A 24 -12.25 15.69 7.89
N SER A 25 -13.52 15.79 7.56
CA SER A 25 -14.28 14.64 7.06
C SER A 25 -13.91 14.26 5.63
N SER A 26 -13.38 15.17 4.83
CA SER A 26 -12.85 14.86 3.50
C SER A 26 -11.52 14.10 3.55
N ASN A 27 -10.82 14.14 4.69
CA ASN A 27 -9.64 13.32 4.95
C ASN A 27 -9.96 11.94 5.53
N ILE A 28 -11.22 11.63 5.76
CA ILE A 28 -11.64 10.24 5.94
C ILE A 28 -11.56 9.61 4.55
N ILE A 29 -10.37 9.17 4.24
CA ILE A 29 -10.05 8.40 3.05
C ILE A 29 -11.05 7.26 2.99
N ASN A 30 -11.81 7.23 1.92
CA ASN A 30 -12.65 6.11 1.59
C ASN A 30 -11.84 4.83 1.79
N PRO A 31 -12.19 3.92 2.73
CA PRO A 31 -11.43 2.71 2.99
C PRO A 31 -11.31 1.79 1.78
N LEU A 32 -12.03 2.11 0.70
CA LEU A 32 -11.94 1.46 -0.60
C LEU A 32 -10.94 2.14 -1.54
N SER A 33 -10.30 3.26 -1.13
CA SER A 33 -9.27 3.88 -1.96
C SER A 33 -7.97 3.09 -1.86
N ARG A 34 -7.82 2.18 -2.78
CA ARG A 34 -6.69 1.27 -2.93
C ARG A 34 -5.33 1.91 -3.22
N PRO A 35 -5.19 3.18 -3.64
CA PRO A 35 -3.88 3.82 -3.80
C PRO A 35 -3.01 3.79 -2.55
N SER A 36 -3.60 3.87 -1.36
CA SER A 36 -2.87 3.85 -0.09
C SER A 36 -2.10 2.54 0.13
N LEU A 37 -2.68 1.40 -0.25
CA LEU A 37 -2.03 0.08 -0.12
C LEU A 37 -0.78 -0.03 -1.00
N VAL A 38 -0.86 0.49 -2.21
CA VAL A 38 0.28 0.52 -3.14
C VAL A 38 1.39 1.40 -2.60
N TYR A 39 1.06 2.56 -2.05
CA TYR A 39 2.05 3.45 -1.44
C TYR A 39 2.70 2.82 -0.22
N ASP A 40 1.93 2.19 0.64
CA ASP A 40 2.44 1.53 1.84
C ASP A 40 3.41 0.41 1.49
N LEU A 41 3.05 -0.43 0.54
CA LEU A 41 3.93 -1.50 0.05
C LEU A 41 5.19 -0.93 -0.61
N SER A 42 5.06 0.07 -1.48
CA SER A 42 6.18 0.71 -2.15
C SER A 42 7.17 1.32 -1.16
N ALA A 43 6.68 1.99 -0.12
CA ALA A 43 7.50 2.57 0.93
C ALA A 43 8.31 1.49 1.69
N ILE A 44 7.68 0.36 1.99
CA ILE A 44 8.33 -0.76 2.67
C ILE A 44 9.39 -1.41 1.77
N LEU A 45 9.09 -1.62 0.50
CA LEU A 45 10.04 -2.18 -0.47
C LEU A 45 11.26 -1.27 -0.64
N GLU A 46 11.03 0.02 -0.79
CA GLU A 46 12.09 1.01 -0.94
C GLU A 46 12.97 1.09 0.31
N LYS A 47 12.37 1.12 1.50
CA LYS A 47 13.08 1.15 2.77
C LYS A 47 13.97 -0.08 2.97
N ASN A 48 13.57 -1.23 2.43
CA ASN A 48 14.35 -2.47 2.50
C ASN A 48 15.34 -2.66 1.34
N GLY A 49 15.50 -1.64 0.49
CA GLY A 49 16.49 -1.64 -0.59
C GLY A 49 16.19 -2.61 -1.74
N LEU A 50 14.93 -2.98 -1.92
CA LEU A 50 14.53 -3.85 -3.01
C LEU A 50 14.27 -3.05 -4.29
N VAL A 51 14.77 -3.56 -5.41
CA VAL A 51 14.49 -2.99 -6.74
C VAL A 51 13.16 -3.55 -7.24
N PHE A 52 12.21 -2.70 -7.47
CA PHE A 52 10.85 -3.10 -7.84
C PHE A 52 10.25 -2.18 -8.91
N THR A 53 9.30 -2.73 -9.66
CA THR A 53 8.42 -1.93 -10.53
C THR A 53 7.24 -1.42 -9.75
N THR A 54 6.53 -0.41 -10.29
CA THR A 54 5.32 0.13 -9.65
C THR A 54 4.32 -1.00 -9.39
N PRO A 55 3.92 -1.23 -8.12
CA PRO A 55 2.94 -2.26 -7.82
C PRO A 55 1.58 -1.95 -8.43
N ILE A 56 0.89 -2.99 -8.88
CA ILE A 56 -0.47 -2.90 -9.43
C ILE A 56 -1.41 -3.79 -8.65
N ILE A 57 -2.65 -3.34 -8.49
CA ILE A 57 -3.72 -4.13 -7.86
C ILE A 57 -4.45 -4.89 -8.95
N LYS A 58 -4.53 -6.21 -8.80
CA LYS A 58 -5.27 -7.09 -9.71
C LYS A 58 -5.93 -8.20 -8.91
N ASP A 59 -7.23 -8.38 -9.09
CA ASP A 59 -8.03 -9.46 -8.46
C ASP A 59 -7.85 -9.53 -6.94
N GLY A 60 -7.83 -8.37 -6.26
CA GLY A 60 -7.70 -8.30 -4.80
C GLY A 60 -6.31 -8.57 -4.25
N SER A 61 -5.32 -8.72 -5.10
CA SER A 61 -3.91 -8.85 -4.73
C SER A 61 -3.07 -7.74 -5.34
N ILE A 62 -1.88 -7.52 -4.78
CA ILE A 62 -0.93 -6.57 -5.32
C ILE A 62 0.20 -7.35 -5.98
N MET A 63 0.50 -7.01 -7.22
CA MET A 63 1.56 -7.62 -8.01
C MET A 63 2.64 -6.59 -8.32
N ALA A 64 3.89 -6.99 -8.17
CA ALA A 64 5.04 -6.19 -8.54
C ALA A 64 6.16 -7.09 -9.02
N SER A 65 6.99 -6.60 -9.95
CA SER A 65 8.24 -7.28 -10.31
C SER A 65 9.33 -6.80 -9.35
N ILE A 66 9.93 -7.72 -8.63
CA ILE A 66 11.01 -7.44 -7.68
C ILE A 66 12.24 -8.20 -8.11
N SER A 67 13.30 -7.47 -8.39
CA SER A 67 14.56 -8.05 -8.91
C SER A 67 14.34 -8.93 -10.15
N GLY A 68 13.39 -8.57 -10.99
CA GLY A 68 13.04 -9.30 -12.21
C GLY A 68 12.09 -10.50 -12.01
N ILE A 69 11.61 -10.72 -10.80
CA ILE A 69 10.70 -11.83 -10.48
C ILE A 69 9.32 -11.25 -10.14
N LEU A 70 8.27 -11.82 -10.71
CA LEU A 70 6.91 -11.42 -10.41
C LEU A 70 6.54 -11.88 -9.00
N VAL A 71 6.13 -10.96 -8.14
CA VAL A 71 5.75 -11.24 -6.75
C VAL A 71 4.32 -10.81 -6.51
N SER A 72 3.53 -11.69 -5.90
CA SER A 72 2.14 -11.43 -5.52
C SER A 72 2.04 -11.26 -4.01
N PHE A 73 1.44 -10.15 -3.58
CA PHE A 73 1.22 -9.82 -2.17
C PHE A 73 -0.26 -9.90 -1.81
N SER A 74 -0.54 -10.32 -0.59
CA SER A 74 -1.89 -10.24 -0.02
C SER A 74 -2.19 -8.83 0.46
N THR A 75 -3.38 -8.32 0.17
CA THR A 75 -3.87 -7.05 0.73
C THR A 75 -4.38 -7.18 2.16
N GLN A 76 -4.56 -8.41 2.65
CA GLN A 76 -5.12 -8.70 3.97
C GLN A 76 -4.08 -9.06 5.02
N LYS A 77 -2.82 -9.25 4.62
CA LYS A 77 -1.72 -9.59 5.50
C LYS A 77 -0.79 -8.39 5.70
N ASP A 78 -0.05 -8.40 6.79
CA ASP A 78 0.97 -7.39 7.05
C ASP A 78 2.04 -7.37 5.94
N PHE A 79 2.22 -6.23 5.30
CA PHE A 79 3.19 -6.07 4.21
C PHE A 79 4.63 -6.26 4.68
N LEU A 80 4.97 -5.77 5.88
CA LEU A 80 6.32 -5.93 6.40
C LEU A 80 6.68 -7.41 6.58
N ALA A 81 5.75 -8.21 7.08
CA ALA A 81 5.95 -9.66 7.23
C ALA A 81 6.13 -10.33 5.86
N GLN A 82 5.35 -9.94 4.87
CA GLN A 82 5.48 -10.46 3.50
C GLN A 82 6.84 -10.09 2.88
N VAL A 83 7.27 -8.85 3.03
CA VAL A 83 8.57 -8.39 2.52
C VAL A 83 9.73 -9.09 3.21
N ARG A 84 9.64 -9.32 4.52
CA ARG A 84 10.64 -10.11 5.25
C ARG A 84 10.73 -11.55 4.76
N ALA A 85 9.59 -12.20 4.53
CA ALA A 85 9.55 -13.54 3.94
C ALA A 85 10.20 -13.56 2.54
N LEU A 86 9.92 -12.55 1.72
CA LEU A 86 10.54 -12.38 0.41
C LEU A 86 12.06 -12.24 0.51
N GLN A 87 12.56 -11.43 1.43
CA GLN A 87 14.00 -11.25 1.66
C GLN A 87 14.70 -12.53 2.06
N LEU A 88 14.03 -13.44 2.76
CA LEU A 88 14.57 -14.75 3.11
C LEU A 88 14.61 -15.70 1.92
N VAL A 89 13.66 -15.61 1.02
CA VAL A 89 13.50 -16.51 -0.12
C VAL A 89 14.38 -16.10 -1.32
N LEU A 90 14.51 -14.80 -1.58
CA LEU A 90 15.24 -14.30 -2.76
C LEU A 90 16.67 -14.83 -2.86
N PRO A 91 17.51 -14.85 -1.81
CA PRO A 91 18.86 -15.40 -1.90
C PRO A 91 18.85 -16.89 -2.23
N LYS A 92 17.93 -17.65 -1.67
CA LYS A 92 17.80 -19.10 -1.93
C LYS A 92 17.45 -19.39 -3.38
N VAL A 93 16.52 -18.62 -3.92
CA VAL A 93 16.09 -18.72 -5.32
C VAL A 93 17.25 -18.42 -6.28
N LYS A 94 18.05 -17.41 -5.97
CA LYS A 94 19.22 -17.04 -6.78
C LYS A 94 20.32 -18.12 -6.73
N MET A 95 20.46 -18.80 -5.60
CA MET A 95 21.46 -19.86 -5.42
C MET A 95 21.10 -21.16 -6.12
N ASP A 96 19.81 -21.47 -6.22
CA ASP A 96 19.33 -22.73 -6.82
C ASP A 96 19.55 -22.82 -8.33
N GLY A 97 19.85 -21.69 -9.00
CA GLY A 97 20.08 -21.65 -10.44
C GLY A 97 18.85 -21.96 -11.29
N ASN A 98 17.72 -22.27 -10.69
CA ASN A 98 16.48 -22.49 -11.39
C ASN A 98 15.80 -21.15 -11.74
N ARG A 99 15.17 -21.10 -12.91
CA ARG A 99 14.42 -19.91 -13.31
C ARG A 99 13.11 -19.85 -12.54
N VAL A 100 12.99 -18.86 -11.67
CA VAL A 100 11.76 -18.59 -10.96
C VAL A 100 10.93 -17.58 -11.76
N SER A 101 9.68 -17.94 -12.06
CA SER A 101 8.75 -17.09 -12.77
C SER A 101 7.94 -16.21 -11.83
N GLN A 102 7.56 -16.76 -10.67
CA GLN A 102 6.72 -16.05 -9.73
C GLN A 102 6.95 -16.51 -8.29
N ILE A 103 6.88 -15.58 -7.36
CA ILE A 103 6.82 -15.84 -5.91
C ILE A 103 5.46 -15.35 -5.41
N ASP A 104 4.71 -16.23 -4.75
CA ASP A 104 3.39 -15.92 -4.23
C ASP A 104 3.42 -15.87 -2.70
N LEU A 105 3.17 -14.69 -2.13
CA LEU A 105 3.18 -14.43 -0.69
C LEU A 105 1.76 -14.37 -0.09
N ARG A 106 0.73 -14.65 -0.88
CA ARG A 106 -0.67 -14.55 -0.45
C ARG A 106 -1.09 -15.66 0.51
N PHE A 107 -0.37 -16.76 0.53
CA PHE A 107 -0.64 -17.94 1.36
C PHE A 107 0.19 -17.94 2.63
N ASP A 108 -0.13 -18.82 3.57
CA ASP A 108 0.62 -18.97 4.81
C ASP A 108 2.06 -19.43 4.58
N LYS A 109 2.26 -20.20 3.52
CA LYS A 109 3.60 -20.62 3.05
C LYS A 109 3.92 -19.90 1.76
N VAL A 110 5.18 -19.54 1.57
CA VAL A 110 5.67 -18.97 0.31
C VAL A 110 5.58 -20.02 -0.79
N VAL A 111 4.90 -19.68 -1.86
CA VAL A 111 4.78 -20.54 -3.04
C VAL A 111 5.69 -20.00 -4.14
N ILE A 112 6.59 -20.85 -4.64
CA ILE A 112 7.53 -20.51 -5.71
C ILE A 112 7.11 -21.25 -6.96
N LYS A 113 6.88 -20.51 -8.05
CA LYS A 113 6.61 -21.08 -9.36
C LYS A 113 7.84 -20.94 -10.23
N TYR A 114 8.25 -22.03 -10.83
CA TYR A 114 9.37 -22.07 -11.75
C TYR A 114 8.91 -21.90 -13.19
N ALA A 115 9.75 -21.28 -14.01
CA ALA A 115 9.47 -21.16 -15.43
C ALA A 115 9.61 -22.55 -16.09
N GLU A 116 8.68 -22.87 -16.97
CA GLU A 116 8.77 -24.06 -17.80
C GLU A 116 9.98 -23.94 -18.77
N ARG A 117 10.64 -25.03 -18.98
CA ARG A 117 11.76 -25.12 -19.94
C ARG A 117 11.26 -25.17 -21.39
#